data_cec4e174f71bcc821b8996a469c5bcea
#
_entry.id   cec4e174f71bcc821b8996a469c5bcea
#
_cell.length_a   1.000
_cell.length_b   1.000
_cell.length_c   1.000
_cell.angle_alpha   90.00
_cell.angle_beta   90.00
_cell.angle_gamma   90.00
#
_symmetry.space_group_name_H-M   'P 1'
#
loop_
_entity.id
_entity.type
_entity.pdbx_description
1 polymer ?
#
loop_
_entity_poly.entity_id
_entity_poly.type
_entity_poly.pdbx_seq_one_letter_code
_entity_poly.pdbx_strand_id
1 'polypeptide(L)' 'MDKVSIGMNAGIVWRVVRNHGPLVGYKELKKASGLSDRDLNAAIGWLARENKIEFATNPDDDSDL' A
#
# COMPACT_ATOMS: atom_id res chain seq x y z
N MET A 1 -9.39 -3.96 -14.07
CA MET A 1 -9.48 -3.46 -12.68
C MET A 1 -10.86 -2.86 -12.46
N ASP A 2 -11.51 -3.22 -11.38
CA ASP A 2 -12.81 -2.68 -11.00
C ASP A 2 -12.86 -2.45 -9.48
N LYS A 3 -13.99 -1.95 -8.98
CA LYS A 3 -14.11 -1.63 -7.56
C LYS A 3 -13.93 -2.86 -6.67
N VAL A 4 -14.43 -4.00 -7.10
CA VAL A 4 -14.32 -5.24 -6.33
C VAL A 4 -12.87 -5.67 -6.22
N SER A 5 -12.15 -5.68 -7.35
CA SER A 5 -10.73 -6.07 -7.33
C SER A 5 -9.88 -5.06 -6.56
N ILE A 6 -10.20 -3.77 -6.63
CA ILE A 6 -9.49 -2.76 -5.84
C ILE A 6 -9.66 -3.04 -4.35
N GLY A 7 -10.87 -3.34 -3.91
CA GLY A 7 -11.14 -3.67 -2.51
C GLY A 7 -10.44 -4.92 -2.05
N MET A 8 -10.43 -5.97 -2.89
CA MET A 8 -9.70 -7.21 -2.58
C MET A 8 -8.20 -6.97 -2.49
N ASN A 9 -7.65 -6.21 -3.43
CA ASN A 9 -6.23 -5.87 -3.43
C ASN A 9 -5.86 -5.00 -2.22
N ALA A 10 -6.77 -4.11 -1.82
CA ALA A 10 -6.57 -3.32 -0.62
C ALA A 10 -6.46 -4.20 0.62
N GLY A 11 -7.26 -5.27 0.69
CA GLY A 11 -7.16 -6.24 1.78
C GLY A 11 -5.80 -6.94 1.82
N ILE A 12 -5.26 -7.29 0.64
CA ILE A 12 -3.93 -7.91 0.55
C ILE A 12 -2.88 -6.92 1.06
N VAL A 13 -2.92 -5.67 0.57
CA VAL A 13 -1.96 -4.63 0.95
C VAL A 13 -2.03 -4.35 2.44
N TRP A 14 -3.24 -4.25 2.98
CA TRP A 14 -3.43 -3.96 4.40
C TRP A 14 -2.82 -5.06 5.29
N ARG A 15 -2.97 -6.32 4.91
CA ARG A 15 -2.36 -7.43 5.66
C ARG A 15 -0.84 -7.35 5.61
N VAL A 16 -0.26 -7.00 4.47
CA VAL A 16 1.19 -6.82 4.36
C VAL A 16 1.65 -5.71 5.31
N VAL A 17 0.97 -4.57 5.30
CA VAL A 17 1.32 -3.45 6.17
C VAL A 17 1.23 -3.83 7.64
N ARG A 18 0.15 -4.50 8.03
CA ARG A 18 -0.03 -4.94 9.42
C ARG A 18 1.08 -5.88 9.88
N ASN A 19 1.46 -6.82 9.03
CA ASN A 19 2.42 -7.86 9.41
C ASN A 19 3.86 -7.40 9.33
N HIS A 20 4.14 -6.37 8.51
CA HIS A 20 5.50 -5.90 8.29
C HIS A 20 6.02 -5.04 9.44
N GLY A 21 5.17 -4.28 10.09
CA GLY A 21 5.57 -3.36 11.14
C GLY A 21 5.18 -1.92 10.82
N PRO A 22 5.70 -0.95 11.60
CA PRO A 22 5.22 0.43 11.52
C PRO A 22 5.55 1.15 10.21
N LEU A 23 6.62 0.74 9.51
CA LEU A 23 7.01 1.37 8.25
C LEU A 23 7.30 0.30 7.22
N VAL A 24 6.74 0.48 6.02
CA VAL A 24 7.00 -0.41 4.90
C VAL A 24 7.20 0.45 3.65
N GLY A 25 8.29 0.17 2.92
CA GLY A 25 8.59 0.89 1.69
C GLY A 25 7.78 0.34 0.51
N TYR A 26 7.65 1.16 -0.54
CA TYR A 26 6.87 0.79 -1.72
C TYR A 26 7.41 -0.49 -2.37
N LYS A 27 8.73 -0.61 -2.51
CA LYS A 27 9.34 -1.79 -3.13
C LYS A 27 9.04 -3.06 -2.36
N GLU A 28 9.10 -2.99 -1.04
CA GLU A 28 8.77 -4.12 -0.19
C GLU A 28 7.30 -4.49 -0.31
N LEU A 29 6.45 -3.48 -0.32
CA LEU A 29 5.01 -3.66 -0.44
C LEU A 29 4.66 -4.31 -1.78
N LYS A 30 5.27 -3.85 -2.86
CA LYS A 30 5.07 -4.43 -4.19
C LYS A 30 5.50 -5.88 -4.22
N LYS A 31 6.66 -6.19 -3.67
CA LYS A 31 7.19 -7.55 -3.65
C LYS A 31 6.31 -8.47 -2.81
N ALA A 32 5.93 -8.03 -1.62
CA ALA A 32 5.15 -8.85 -0.70
C ALA A 32 3.71 -9.06 -1.18
N SER A 33 3.11 -8.05 -1.80
CA SER A 33 1.73 -8.14 -2.27
C SER A 33 1.59 -8.91 -3.58
N GLY A 34 2.65 -8.92 -4.40
CA GLY A 34 2.61 -9.53 -5.72
C GLY A 34 1.78 -8.76 -6.74
N LEU A 35 1.39 -7.54 -6.43
CA LEU A 35 0.54 -6.74 -7.31
C LEU A 35 1.36 -5.93 -8.31
N SER A 36 0.73 -5.62 -9.45
CA SER A 36 1.30 -4.67 -10.40
C SER A 36 1.31 -3.28 -9.79
N ASP A 37 2.10 -2.37 -10.36
CA ASP A 37 2.14 -0.99 -9.90
C ASP A 37 0.75 -0.35 -9.94
N ARG A 38 0.01 -0.60 -10.99
CA ARG A 38 -1.33 -0.06 -11.15
C ARG A 38 -2.26 -0.53 -10.04
N ASP A 39 -2.29 -1.84 -9.81
CA ASP A 39 -3.19 -2.42 -8.81
C ASP A 39 -2.76 -2.04 -7.40
N LEU A 40 -1.45 -2.01 -7.16
CA LEU A 40 -0.92 -1.60 -5.87
C LEU A 40 -1.26 -0.15 -5.54
N ASN A 41 -1.07 0.75 -6.51
CA ASN A 41 -1.36 2.16 -6.30
C ASN A 41 -2.85 2.41 -6.06
N ALA A 42 -3.71 1.70 -6.77
CA ALA A 42 -5.15 1.78 -6.55
C ALA A 42 -5.52 1.30 -5.14
N ALA A 43 -4.91 0.21 -4.68
CA ALA A 43 -5.15 -0.34 -3.35
C ALA A 43 -4.66 0.63 -2.26
N ILE A 44 -3.50 1.23 -2.46
CA ILE A 44 -2.94 2.22 -1.52
C ILE A 44 -3.89 3.42 -1.41
N GLY A 45 -4.36 3.93 -2.55
CA GLY A 45 -5.32 5.04 -2.55
C GLY A 45 -6.60 4.71 -1.82
N TRP A 46 -7.12 3.50 -2.01
CA TRP A 46 -8.31 3.04 -1.31
C TRP A 46 -8.09 3.04 0.21
N LEU A 47 -6.97 2.48 0.66
CA LEU A 47 -6.67 2.40 2.09
C LEU A 47 -6.46 3.79 2.70
N ALA A 48 -5.83 4.70 1.95
CA ALA A 48 -5.64 6.06 2.40
C ALA A 48 -6.99 6.77 2.60
N ARG A 49 -7.91 6.60 1.65
CA ARG A 49 -9.25 7.16 1.75
C ARG A 49 -10.00 6.61 2.96
N GLU A 50 -9.84 5.31 3.23
CA GLU A 50 -10.48 4.65 4.37
C GLU A 50 -9.76 4.95 5.69
N ASN A 51 -8.72 5.76 5.64
CA ASN A 51 -7.95 6.16 6.82
C ASN A 51 -7.31 4.97 7.55
N LYS A 52 -6.93 3.94 6.79
CA LYS A 52 -6.32 2.73 7.35
C LYS A 52 -4.81 2.71 7.27
N ILE A 53 -4.23 3.63 6.50
CA ILE A 53 -2.78 3.77 6.38
C ILE A 53 -2.44 5.26 6.42
N GLU A 54 -1.21 5.54 6.79
CA GLU A 54 -0.66 6.88 6.79
C GLU A 54 0.65 6.88 6.01
N PHE A 55 1.01 8.03 5.49
CA PHE A 55 2.24 8.19 4.74
C PHE A 55 3.27 8.89 5.59
N ALA A 56 4.51 8.36 5.57
CA ALA A 56 5.63 8.98 6.23
C ALA A 56 6.62 9.43 5.18
N THR A 57 7.09 10.67 5.27
CA THR A 57 8.09 11.18 4.36
C THR A 57 9.46 10.64 4.75
N ASN A 58 10.19 10.12 3.75
CA ASN A 58 11.54 9.67 3.97
C ASN A 58 12.44 10.90 4.14
N PRO A 59 13.11 11.06 5.30
CA PRO A 59 13.92 12.25 5.56
C PRO A 59 15.14 12.38 4.65
N ASP A 60 15.57 11.29 4.02
CA ASP A 60 16.77 11.31 3.17
C ASP A 60 16.48 11.78 1.74
N ASP A 61 15.30 11.49 1.22
CA ASP A 61 14.97 11.79 -0.18
C ASP A 61 13.61 12.43 -0.38
N ASP A 62 12.94 12.82 0.70
CA ASP A 62 11.61 13.46 0.69
C ASP A 62 10.54 12.63 -0.01
N SER A 63 10.76 11.34 -0.21
CA SER A 63 9.73 10.50 -0.80
C SER A 63 8.75 10.01 0.27
N ASP A 64 7.50 9.79 -0.13
CA ASP A 64 6.50 9.20 0.73
C ASP A 64 6.65 7.68 0.73
N LEU A 65 6.31 7.09 1.85
CA LEU A 65 6.32 5.63 2.01
C LEU A 65 4.94 5.04 1.86
#